data_3d8e5680532269477dc49c70828e395e
#
_entry.id   3d8e5680532269477dc49c70828e395e
#
_cell.length_a   1.000
_cell.length_b   1.000
_cell.length_c   1.000
_cell.angle_alpha   90.00
_cell.angle_beta   90.00
_cell.angle_gamma   90.00
#
_symmetry.space_group_name_H-M   'P 1'
#
loop_
_entity.id
_entity.type
_entity.pdbx_description
1 polymer ?
#
loop_
_entity_poly.entity_id
_entity_poly.type
_entity_poly.pdbx_seq_one_letter_code
_entity_poly.pdbx_strand_id
1 'polypeptide(L)'
;MKILVIHGPNINLLGKREPETYGVLTMDEINSKLKAIAAKNQIELSFFQSNIEGELVNQIQDSDSFDGIIINPAAYTHTSVAIRDALAAIKIPAVEVHISNIYKREEFRHKSLTAAVVRGLISGFGAQSYELALLSFTGHCDS
;
A
#
# COMPACT_ATOMS: atom_id res chain seq x y z
N MET A 1 0.19 -12.33 13.80
CA MET A 1 0.88 -11.45 12.83
C MET A 1 0.16 -10.12 12.75
N LYS A 2 0.91 -9.04 12.80
CA LYS A 2 0.39 -7.67 12.71
C LYS A 2 0.89 -6.99 11.45
N ILE A 3 -0.03 -6.50 10.62
CA ILE A 3 0.28 -5.81 9.37
C ILE A 3 -0.25 -4.38 9.41
N LEU A 4 0.58 -3.42 9.06
CA LEU A 4 0.21 -2.02 8.92
C LEU A 4 -0.12 -1.71 7.46
N VAL A 5 -1.31 -1.18 7.22
CA VAL A 5 -1.73 -0.74 5.89
C VAL A 5 -1.63 0.79 5.85
N ILE A 6 -0.78 1.30 4.97
CA ILE A 6 -0.55 2.74 4.80
C ILE A 6 -1.14 3.19 3.47
N HIS A 7 -2.05 4.14 3.54
CA HIS A 7 -2.66 4.78 2.37
C HIS A 7 -2.08 6.19 2.18
N GLY A 8 -1.57 6.44 1.00
CA GLY A 8 -1.00 7.73 0.62
C GLY A 8 -2.02 8.79 0.22
N PRO A 9 -1.55 9.85 -0.45
CA PRO A 9 -2.38 11.01 -0.78
C PRO A 9 -3.53 10.64 -1.71
N ASN A 10 -4.66 11.27 -1.48
CA ASN A 10 -5.89 11.15 -2.26
C ASN A 10 -6.61 9.80 -2.12
N ILE A 11 -6.08 8.83 -1.39
CA ILE A 11 -6.77 7.53 -1.18
C ILE A 11 -8.07 7.74 -0.39
N ASN A 12 -8.13 8.75 0.47
CA ASN A 12 -9.35 9.16 1.17
C ASN A 12 -10.47 9.62 0.22
N LEU A 13 -10.16 9.91 -1.05
CA LEU A 13 -11.13 10.33 -2.07
C LEU A 13 -11.60 9.17 -2.97
N LEU A 14 -11.17 7.94 -2.71
CA LEU A 14 -11.61 6.78 -3.47
C LEU A 14 -13.14 6.64 -3.44
N GLY A 15 -13.70 6.22 -4.57
CA GLY A 15 -15.14 6.13 -4.78
C GLY A 15 -15.77 7.42 -5.27
N LYS A 16 -15.08 8.57 -5.14
CA LYS A 16 -15.55 9.89 -5.56
C LYS A 16 -14.74 10.47 -6.70
N ARG A 17 -13.52 9.97 -6.92
CA ARG A 17 -12.55 10.50 -7.88
C ARG A 17 -12.25 9.46 -8.95
N GLU A 18 -12.42 9.85 -10.21
CA GLU A 18 -12.05 9.05 -11.40
C GLU A 18 -12.40 7.56 -11.24
N PRO A 19 -13.71 7.20 -11.10
CA PRO A 19 -14.10 5.80 -10.83
C PRO A 19 -13.67 4.82 -11.92
N GLU A 20 -13.54 5.26 -13.17
CA GLU A 20 -13.05 4.43 -14.28
C GLU A 20 -11.57 4.03 -14.13
N THR A 21 -10.79 4.79 -13.37
CA THR A 21 -9.37 4.51 -13.10
C THR A 21 -9.19 3.77 -11.78
N TYR A 22 -9.86 4.22 -10.72
CA TYR A 22 -9.65 3.75 -9.34
C TYR A 22 -10.79 2.88 -8.82
N GLY A 23 -11.88 2.71 -9.59
CA GLY A 23 -13.05 1.96 -9.15
C GLY A 23 -13.97 2.78 -8.27
N VAL A 24 -15.05 2.15 -7.81
CA VAL A 24 -16.14 2.79 -7.04
C VAL A 24 -16.05 2.55 -5.53
N LEU A 25 -15.19 1.64 -5.08
CA LEU A 25 -15.03 1.36 -3.65
C LEU A 25 -14.33 2.52 -2.94
N THR A 26 -14.84 2.86 -1.75
CA THR A 26 -14.19 3.83 -0.88
C THR A 26 -13.02 3.17 -0.14
N MET A 27 -12.15 4.00 0.45
CA MET A 27 -11.07 3.52 1.31
C MET A 27 -11.62 2.69 2.47
N ASP A 28 -12.71 3.12 3.11
CA ASP A 28 -13.32 2.40 4.24
C ASP A 28 -13.85 1.04 3.80
N GLU A 29 -14.43 0.94 2.61
CA GLU A 29 -14.91 -0.34 2.06
C GLU A 29 -13.72 -1.27 1.77
N ILE A 30 -12.62 -0.76 1.23
CA ILE A 30 -11.39 -1.53 1.02
C ILE A 30 -10.86 -2.04 2.37
N ASN A 31 -10.77 -1.16 3.36
CA ASN A 31 -10.31 -1.54 4.70
C ASN A 31 -11.19 -2.63 5.31
N SER A 32 -12.52 -2.54 5.14
CA SER A 32 -13.45 -3.55 5.65
C SER A 32 -13.25 -4.92 4.99
N LYS A 33 -13.02 -4.95 3.69
CA LYS A 33 -12.71 -6.18 2.97
C LYS A 33 -11.41 -6.82 3.47
N LEU A 34 -10.39 -5.99 3.68
CA LEU A 34 -9.11 -6.48 4.19
C LEU A 34 -9.25 -7.05 5.60
N LYS A 35 -10.03 -6.40 6.47
CA LYS A 35 -10.29 -6.91 7.82
C LYS A 35 -10.94 -8.29 7.80
N ALA A 36 -11.88 -8.52 6.88
CA ALA A 36 -12.55 -9.82 6.76
C ALA A 36 -11.57 -10.92 6.36
N ILE A 37 -10.68 -10.64 5.40
CA ILE A 37 -9.66 -11.60 4.96
C ILE A 37 -8.63 -11.84 6.08
N ALA A 38 -8.20 -10.78 6.74
CA ALA A 38 -7.22 -10.85 7.83
C ALA A 38 -7.74 -11.72 8.98
N ALA A 39 -9.02 -11.57 9.34
CA ALA A 39 -9.64 -12.37 10.41
C ALA A 39 -9.57 -13.88 10.11
N LYS A 40 -9.77 -14.28 8.86
CA LYS A 40 -9.69 -15.67 8.43
C LYS A 40 -8.27 -16.24 8.48
N ASN A 41 -7.27 -15.38 8.48
CA ASN A 41 -5.86 -15.74 8.44
C ASN A 41 -5.11 -15.39 9.74
N GLN A 42 -5.85 -15.06 10.80
CA GLN A 42 -5.30 -14.67 12.10
C GLN A 42 -4.29 -13.50 11.99
N ILE A 43 -4.60 -12.54 11.14
CA ILE A 43 -3.81 -11.32 10.95
C ILE A 43 -4.55 -10.15 11.61
N GLU A 44 -3.84 -9.38 12.42
CA GLU A 44 -4.32 -8.12 12.99
C GLU A 44 -3.88 -6.97 12.06
N LEU A 45 -4.83 -6.16 11.61
CA LEU A 45 -4.56 -5.02 10.74
C LEU A 45 -4.68 -3.70 11.50
N SER A 46 -3.78 -2.77 11.20
CA SER A 46 -3.91 -1.36 11.53
C SER A 46 -3.85 -0.55 10.24
N PHE A 47 -4.57 0.57 10.20
CA PHE A 47 -4.66 1.40 9.01
C PHE A 47 -4.21 2.82 9.32
N PHE A 48 -3.52 3.44 8.39
CA PHE A 48 -3.11 4.84 8.46
C PHE A 48 -3.25 5.47 7.07
N GLN A 49 -3.79 6.67 7.01
CA GLN A 49 -3.89 7.44 5.76
C GLN A 49 -3.42 8.87 5.99
N SER A 50 -2.64 9.40 5.07
CA SER A 50 -2.28 10.82 5.09
C SER A 50 -1.99 11.32 3.69
N ASN A 51 -2.27 12.60 3.47
CA ASN A 51 -1.85 13.34 2.28
C ASN A 51 -0.47 13.98 2.47
N ILE A 52 0.06 13.95 3.68
CA ILE A 52 1.28 14.67 4.07
C ILE A 52 2.46 13.71 4.05
N GLU A 53 3.44 13.99 3.19
CA GLU A 53 4.61 13.13 2.99
C GLU A 53 5.35 12.83 4.30
N GLY A 54 5.59 13.84 5.13
CA GLY A 54 6.30 13.67 6.39
C GLY A 54 5.56 12.79 7.38
N GLU A 55 4.23 12.81 7.39
CA GLU A 55 3.43 11.92 8.24
C GLU A 55 3.57 10.47 7.79
N LEU A 56 3.63 10.23 6.48
CA LEU A 56 3.87 8.89 5.93
C LEU A 56 5.25 8.38 6.33
N VAL A 57 6.26 9.24 6.24
CA VAL A 57 7.63 8.92 6.67
C VAL A 57 7.65 8.55 8.16
N ASN A 58 7.01 9.36 8.99
CA ASN A 58 6.93 9.10 10.44
C ASN A 58 6.26 7.74 10.74
N GLN A 59 5.16 7.45 10.04
CA GLN A 59 4.44 6.19 10.26
C GLN A 59 5.29 4.98 9.84
N ILE A 60 6.05 5.09 8.76
CA ILE A 60 6.97 4.03 8.34
C ILE A 60 8.05 3.81 9.41
N GLN A 61 8.63 4.89 9.92
CA GLN A 61 9.66 4.81 10.97
C GLN A 61 9.13 4.18 12.27
N ASP A 62 7.86 4.39 12.59
CA ASP A 62 7.22 3.90 13.81
C ASP A 62 6.63 2.48 13.66
N SER A 63 7.03 1.73 12.65
CA SER A 63 6.44 0.43 12.32
C SER A 63 7.09 -0.78 12.98
N ASP A 64 8.01 -0.59 13.91
CA ASP A 64 8.78 -1.70 14.54
C ASP A 64 7.93 -2.77 15.23
N SER A 65 6.72 -2.41 15.69
CA SER A 65 5.80 -3.34 16.34
C SER A 65 5.02 -4.23 15.36
N PHE A 66 5.16 -3.98 14.06
CA PHE A 66 4.47 -4.73 13.02
C PHE A 66 5.39 -5.78 12.39
N ASP A 67 4.77 -6.80 11.81
CA ASP A 67 5.49 -7.85 11.09
C ASP A 67 5.67 -7.51 9.61
N GLY A 68 4.90 -6.56 9.10
CA GLY A 68 5.00 -6.11 7.71
C GLY A 68 4.14 -4.90 7.42
N ILE A 69 4.38 -4.31 6.26
CA ILE A 69 3.66 -3.13 5.77
C ILE A 69 3.08 -3.43 4.38
N ILE A 70 1.83 -3.04 4.17
CA ILE A 70 1.24 -2.87 2.84
C ILE A 70 1.13 -1.37 2.63
N ILE A 71 1.78 -0.85 1.61
CA ILE A 71 1.78 0.59 1.36
C ILE A 71 1.29 0.92 -0.06
N ASN A 72 0.34 1.82 -0.15
CA ASN A 72 -0.01 2.50 -1.39
C ASN A 72 0.50 3.94 -1.30
N PRO A 73 1.70 4.24 -1.83
CA PRO A 73 2.26 5.59 -1.77
C PRO A 73 1.51 6.57 -2.67
N ALA A 74 0.63 6.06 -3.54
CA ALA A 74 -0.08 6.85 -4.55
C ALA A 74 0.93 7.65 -5.39
N ALA A 75 0.67 8.94 -5.64
CA ALA A 75 1.55 9.75 -6.47
C ALA A 75 2.97 9.90 -5.91
N TYR A 76 3.15 9.76 -4.59
CA TYR A 76 4.50 9.85 -4.00
C TYR A 76 5.44 8.73 -4.45
N THR A 77 4.92 7.63 -4.99
CA THR A 77 5.78 6.57 -5.55
C THR A 77 6.67 7.09 -6.69
N HIS A 78 6.21 8.14 -7.39
CA HIS A 78 6.92 8.71 -8.54
C HIS A 78 7.88 9.84 -8.15
N THR A 79 7.76 10.39 -6.94
CA THR A 79 8.42 11.66 -6.57
C THR A 79 9.18 11.62 -5.25
N SER A 80 8.81 10.75 -4.31
CA SER A 80 9.32 10.83 -2.94
C SER A 80 10.54 9.97 -2.71
N VAL A 81 11.70 10.58 -2.73
CA VAL A 81 12.93 9.96 -2.23
C VAL A 81 12.85 9.76 -0.71
N ALA A 82 12.17 10.68 0.01
CA ALA A 82 12.02 10.57 1.46
C ALA A 82 11.27 9.30 1.89
N ILE A 83 10.16 8.97 1.23
CA ILE A 83 9.43 7.72 1.49
C ILE A 83 10.26 6.50 1.09
N ARG A 84 10.95 6.56 -0.06
CA ARG A 84 11.88 5.51 -0.48
C ARG A 84 12.92 5.23 0.61
N ASP A 85 13.56 6.28 1.13
CA ASP A 85 14.61 6.13 2.13
C ASP A 85 14.06 5.59 3.46
N ALA A 86 12.86 6.01 3.86
CA ALA A 86 12.20 5.48 5.05
C ALA A 86 11.93 3.98 4.91
N LEU A 87 11.40 3.54 3.77
CA LEU A 87 11.15 2.13 3.48
C LEU A 87 12.45 1.31 3.46
N ALA A 88 13.53 1.89 2.92
CA ALA A 88 14.83 1.22 2.89
C ALA A 88 15.44 1.06 4.29
N ALA A 89 15.09 1.92 5.23
CA ALA A 89 15.66 1.93 6.58
C ALA A 89 15.00 0.93 7.54
N ILE A 90 13.76 0.51 7.28
CA ILE A 90 13.05 -0.42 8.17
C ILE A 90 13.51 -1.86 7.93
N LYS A 91 13.32 -2.69 8.96
CA LYS A 91 13.73 -4.11 8.93
C LYS A 91 12.62 -5.05 8.51
N ILE A 92 11.36 -4.63 8.66
CA ILE A 92 10.21 -5.45 8.31
C ILE A 92 9.92 -5.37 6.80
N PRO A 93 9.36 -6.43 6.19
CA PRO A 93 9.05 -6.40 4.77
C PRO A 93 7.89 -5.46 4.45
N ALA A 94 7.99 -4.76 3.34
CA ALA A 94 6.92 -3.92 2.80
C ALA A 94 6.53 -4.42 1.41
N VAL A 95 5.23 -4.38 1.11
CA VAL A 95 4.69 -4.65 -0.22
C VAL A 95 4.00 -3.39 -0.71
N GLU A 96 4.38 -2.92 -1.88
CA GLU A 96 3.77 -1.74 -2.50
C GLU A 96 2.57 -2.15 -3.34
N VAL A 97 1.47 -1.38 -3.24
CA VAL A 97 0.26 -1.62 -4.04
C VAL A 97 -0.16 -0.37 -4.78
N HIS A 98 -0.70 -0.56 -5.97
CA HIS A 98 -1.40 0.45 -6.74
C HIS A 98 -2.70 -0.13 -7.28
N ILE A 99 -3.78 0.64 -7.19
CA ILE A 99 -5.10 0.24 -7.69
C ILE A 99 -5.09 0.18 -9.21
N SER A 100 -4.59 1.25 -9.86
CA SER A 100 -4.46 1.29 -11.31
C SER A 100 -3.22 0.53 -11.78
N ASN A 101 -3.24 0.10 -13.05
CA ASN A 101 -2.02 -0.33 -13.69
C ASN A 101 -1.25 0.92 -14.11
N ILE A 102 -0.21 1.26 -13.36
CA ILE A 102 0.58 2.49 -13.57
C ILE A 102 1.22 2.55 -14.96
N TYR A 103 1.47 1.39 -15.58
CA TYR A 103 2.08 1.31 -16.92
C TYR A 103 1.09 1.61 -18.05
N LYS A 104 -0.21 1.65 -17.77
CA LYS A 104 -1.25 2.06 -18.73
C LYS A 104 -1.57 3.55 -18.66
N ARG A 105 -0.92 4.28 -17.77
CA ARG A 105 -1.18 5.68 -17.51
C ARG A 105 -0.12 6.57 -18.16
N GLU A 106 -0.07 7.85 -17.77
CA GLU A 106 0.89 8.80 -18.30
C GLU A 106 2.33 8.32 -18.03
N GLU A 107 3.24 8.62 -18.94
CA GLU A 107 4.62 8.14 -18.88
C GLU A 107 5.31 8.45 -17.53
N PHE A 108 5.03 9.61 -16.94
CA PHE A 108 5.63 9.97 -15.65
C PHE A 108 5.23 9.04 -14.50
N ARG A 109 4.17 8.22 -14.67
CA ARG A 109 3.74 7.24 -13.67
C ARG A 109 4.38 5.85 -13.86
N HIS A 110 5.15 5.66 -14.92
CA HIS A 110 5.75 4.35 -15.21
C HIS A 110 6.93 4.04 -14.30
N LYS A 111 7.52 5.04 -13.64
CA LYS A 111 8.64 4.84 -12.74
C LYS A 111 8.20 4.96 -11.28
N SER A 112 8.48 3.93 -10.49
CA SER A 112 8.34 3.96 -9.04
C SER A 112 9.70 4.07 -8.38
N LEU A 113 9.91 5.10 -7.56
CA LEU A 113 11.11 5.27 -6.76
C LEU A 113 11.13 4.32 -5.57
N THR A 114 9.95 3.92 -5.08
CA THR A 114 9.81 3.09 -3.89
C THR A 114 9.84 1.59 -4.20
N ALA A 115 9.48 1.18 -5.41
CA ALA A 115 9.43 -0.23 -5.81
C ALA A 115 10.75 -0.98 -5.61
N ALA A 116 11.88 -0.30 -5.77
CA ALA A 116 13.21 -0.91 -5.66
C ALA A 116 13.59 -1.29 -4.22
N VAL A 117 12.92 -0.74 -3.21
CA VAL A 117 13.26 -0.96 -1.79
C VAL A 117 12.20 -1.74 -1.02
N VAL A 118 11.16 -2.21 -1.69
CA VAL A 118 10.13 -3.07 -1.09
C VAL A 118 10.32 -4.52 -1.55
N ARG A 119 9.70 -5.44 -0.81
CA ARG A 119 9.77 -6.88 -1.15
C ARG A 119 9.12 -7.21 -2.48
N GLY A 120 8.02 -6.54 -2.80
CA GLY A 120 7.29 -6.75 -4.04
C GLY A 120 6.31 -5.63 -4.33
N LEU A 121 5.80 -5.61 -5.56
CA LEU A 121 4.85 -4.60 -6.03
C LEU A 121 3.68 -5.30 -6.72
N ILE A 122 2.46 -4.87 -6.40
CA ILE A 122 1.24 -5.34 -7.04
C ILE A 122 0.50 -4.11 -7.58
N SER A 123 0.20 -4.13 -8.87
CA SER A 123 -0.38 -2.98 -9.56
C SER A 123 -1.42 -3.44 -10.57
N GLY A 124 -2.58 -2.77 -10.60
CA GLY A 124 -3.52 -2.92 -11.71
C GLY A 124 -4.72 -3.83 -11.47
N PHE A 125 -4.90 -4.36 -10.26
CA PHE A 125 -6.01 -5.26 -9.94
C PHE A 125 -7.12 -4.56 -9.13
N GLY A 126 -7.17 -3.22 -9.19
CA GLY A 126 -8.15 -2.46 -8.40
C GLY A 126 -7.95 -2.67 -6.90
N ALA A 127 -9.04 -2.72 -6.16
CA ALA A 127 -9.01 -2.99 -4.72
C ALA A 127 -8.41 -4.36 -4.39
N GLN A 128 -8.51 -5.33 -5.31
CA GLN A 128 -7.93 -6.66 -5.13
C GLN A 128 -6.40 -6.60 -5.01
N SER A 129 -5.75 -5.54 -5.48
CA SER A 129 -4.30 -5.36 -5.30
C SER A 129 -3.91 -5.41 -3.82
N TYR A 130 -4.72 -4.80 -2.95
CA TYR A 130 -4.52 -4.85 -1.50
C TYR A 130 -4.73 -6.25 -0.94
N GLU A 131 -5.75 -6.96 -1.41
CA GLU A 131 -6.06 -8.33 -0.97
C GLU A 131 -4.90 -9.29 -1.33
N LEU A 132 -4.37 -9.15 -2.55
CA LEU A 132 -3.22 -9.94 -3.00
C LEU A 132 -1.98 -9.65 -2.17
N ALA A 133 -1.76 -8.37 -1.81
CA ALA A 133 -0.65 -8.00 -0.93
C ALA A 133 -0.79 -8.64 0.45
N LEU A 134 -1.99 -8.63 1.00
CA LEU A 134 -2.26 -9.27 2.30
C LEU A 134 -1.98 -10.78 2.24
N LEU A 135 -2.44 -11.45 1.19
CA LEU A 135 -2.20 -12.87 0.99
C LEU A 135 -0.72 -13.21 0.86
N SER A 136 0.09 -12.27 0.37
CA SER A 136 1.55 -12.48 0.27
C SER A 136 2.22 -12.66 1.64
N PHE A 137 1.56 -12.27 2.73
CA PHE A 137 2.06 -12.45 4.08
C PHE A 137 1.58 -13.75 4.75
N THR A 138 0.75 -14.54 4.10
CA THR A 138 0.13 -15.74 4.69
C THR A 138 0.94 -17.03 4.53
N GLY A 139 2.20 -16.95 4.13
CA GLY A 139 3.08 -18.12 4.03
C GLY A 139 2.97 -18.91 2.72
N HIS A 140 2.20 -18.45 1.77
CA HIS A 140 2.10 -19.10 0.45
C HIS A 140 3.19 -18.64 -0.53
N CYS A 141 4.07 -17.77 -0.10
CA CYS A 141 5.18 -17.23 -0.89
C CYS A 141 6.49 -17.33 -0.11
N ASP A 142 6.83 -18.54 0.32
CA ASP A 142 8.16 -18.81 0.88
C ASP A 142 9.16 -18.82 -0.28
N SER A 143 9.87 -17.77 -0.41
CA SER A 143 11.01 -17.72 -1.31
C SER A 143 12.27 -17.42 -0.54
#